data_55996a356fcc887a42664763b435d2b6
#
_entry.id   55996a356fcc887a42664763b435d2b6
#
_cell.length_a   1.000
_cell.length_b   1.000
_cell.length_c   1.000
_cell.angle_alpha   90.00
_cell.angle_beta   90.00
_cell.angle_gamma   90.00
#
_symmetry.space_group_name_H-M   'P 1'
#
loop_
_entity.id
_entity.type
_entity.pdbx_description
1 polymer ?
#
loop_
_entity_poly.entity_id
_entity_poly.type
_entity_poly.pdbx_seq_one_letter_code
_entity_poly.pdbx_strand_id
1 'polypeptide(L)'
;MNSRRCFSIIVALALMQGMAGAQAQSPAVGQGPGYHDPRSPFKPLQEREGIVTWQLLSSVTTKAEKNRLVPTFPGSVQALDKQKVKVQGFMLPLEPGDKQRHFLLSSVPTSCSFCVPAGPEGLVEVRSKNPVRYTLEPVVVEGTMAVLSDDPYGMYYRVSDAQQQGN
;
A
#
# COMPACT_ATOMS: atom_id res chain seq x y z
N MET A 1 -82.68 17.72 -8.66
CA MET A 1 -82.26 18.24 -7.36
C MET A 1 -81.07 17.43 -6.89
N ASN A 2 -80.00 18.09 -6.51
CA ASN A 2 -78.75 17.65 -5.92
C ASN A 2 -77.68 16.91 -6.77
N SER A 3 -76.88 17.78 -7.36
CA SER A 3 -75.61 17.49 -7.92
C SER A 3 -74.62 17.11 -6.81
N ARG A 4 -73.92 15.95 -6.94
CA ARG A 4 -72.79 15.57 -6.15
C ARG A 4 -71.53 15.57 -7.06
N ARG A 5 -70.78 16.63 -7.00
CA ARG A 5 -69.47 16.73 -7.64
C ARG A 5 -68.45 15.95 -6.80
N CYS A 6 -68.01 14.81 -7.31
CA CYS A 6 -66.83 14.12 -6.77
C CYS A 6 -65.56 14.83 -7.26
N PHE A 7 -64.87 15.43 -6.33
CA PHE A 7 -63.53 15.97 -6.54
C PHE A 7 -62.52 14.83 -6.44
N SER A 8 -61.99 14.39 -7.58
CA SER A 8 -60.87 13.44 -7.61
C SER A 8 -59.57 14.17 -7.34
N ILE A 9 -59.03 14.00 -6.16
CA ILE A 9 -57.68 14.46 -5.81
C ILE A 9 -56.73 13.41 -6.35
N ILE A 10 -56.03 13.76 -7.44
CA ILE A 10 -54.90 12.98 -7.96
C ILE A 10 -53.69 13.37 -7.11
N VAL A 11 -53.30 12.47 -6.22
CA VAL A 11 -52.00 12.59 -5.47
C VAL A 11 -50.92 12.09 -6.42
N ALA A 12 -50.19 13.02 -7.01
CA ALA A 12 -48.96 12.75 -7.75
C ALA A 12 -47.86 12.43 -6.74
N LEU A 13 -47.58 11.15 -6.53
CA LEU A 13 -46.46 10.67 -5.74
C LEU A 13 -45.18 10.82 -6.57
N ALA A 14 -44.44 11.92 -6.39
CA ALA A 14 -43.13 12.13 -7.00
C ALA A 14 -42.14 11.17 -6.35
N LEU A 15 -41.76 10.11 -7.07
CA LEU A 15 -40.64 9.23 -6.77
C LEU A 15 -39.33 10.02 -6.94
N MET A 16 -38.85 10.66 -5.87
CA MET A 16 -37.46 11.11 -5.79
C MET A 16 -36.58 9.87 -5.63
N GLN A 17 -36.07 9.36 -6.73
CA GLN A 17 -34.97 8.41 -6.73
C GLN A 17 -33.72 9.16 -6.28
N GLY A 18 -33.37 9.03 -5.02
CA GLY A 18 -32.09 9.49 -4.48
C GLY A 18 -30.96 8.71 -5.15
N MET A 19 -30.23 9.33 -6.07
CA MET A 19 -28.92 8.85 -6.49
C MET A 19 -28.02 8.87 -5.26
N ALA A 20 -27.85 7.71 -4.64
CA ALA A 20 -26.77 7.49 -3.69
C ALA A 20 -25.45 7.55 -4.48
N GLY A 21 -24.87 8.75 -4.54
CA GLY A 21 -23.51 8.91 -5.03
C GLY A 21 -22.58 8.08 -4.15
N ALA A 22 -21.98 7.04 -4.74
CA ALA A 22 -20.87 6.34 -4.09
C ALA A 22 -19.75 7.36 -3.89
N GLN A 23 -19.63 7.88 -2.69
CA GLN A 23 -18.48 8.68 -2.29
C GLN A 23 -17.29 7.72 -2.25
N ALA A 24 -16.40 7.84 -3.22
CA ALA A 24 -15.08 7.22 -3.17
C ALA A 24 -14.38 7.82 -1.94
N GLN A 25 -14.35 7.08 -0.85
CA GLN A 25 -13.59 7.45 0.33
C GLN A 25 -12.12 7.41 -0.06
N SER A 26 -11.47 8.58 -0.05
CA SER A 26 -10.02 8.63 -0.14
C SER A 26 -9.44 7.76 0.97
N PRO A 27 -8.48 6.86 0.68
CA PRO A 27 -7.87 6.05 1.71
C PRO A 27 -7.32 6.96 2.81
N ALA A 28 -7.60 6.60 4.06
CA ALA A 28 -7.05 7.34 5.20
C ALA A 28 -5.51 7.35 5.09
N VAL A 29 -4.91 8.48 5.46
CA VAL A 29 -3.45 8.63 5.49
C VAL A 29 -2.84 7.45 6.25
N GLY A 30 -1.89 6.74 5.64
CA GLY A 30 -1.23 5.57 6.24
C GLY A 30 -1.91 4.22 6.01
N GLN A 31 -2.84 4.11 5.06
CA GLN A 31 -3.44 2.84 4.63
C GLN A 31 -3.22 2.59 3.13
N GLY A 32 -3.13 1.31 2.75
CA GLY A 32 -2.94 0.91 1.37
C GLY A 32 -1.50 1.11 0.87
N PRO A 33 -1.26 1.11 -0.45
CA PRO A 33 0.08 1.20 -1.03
C PRO A 33 0.69 2.62 -0.98
N GLY A 34 0.06 3.57 -0.31
CA GLY A 34 0.42 4.98 -0.35
C GLY A 34 -0.13 5.70 -1.59
N TYR A 35 0.06 6.99 -1.63
CA TYR A 35 -0.40 7.85 -2.73
C TYR A 35 0.77 8.53 -3.41
N HIS A 36 0.96 8.23 -4.70
CA HIS A 36 1.93 8.89 -5.56
C HIS A 36 1.24 10.06 -6.29
N ASP A 37 1.59 11.28 -5.94
CA ASP A 37 0.98 12.47 -6.52
C ASP A 37 1.43 12.67 -7.99
N PRO A 38 0.54 12.99 -8.92
CA PRO A 38 0.90 13.29 -10.31
C PRO A 38 1.89 14.45 -10.49
N ARG A 39 1.98 15.36 -9.50
CA ARG A 39 2.95 16.47 -9.47
C ARG A 39 4.33 16.05 -8.99
N SER A 40 4.51 14.79 -8.59
CA SER A 40 5.80 14.26 -8.16
C SER A 40 6.84 14.40 -9.27
N PRO A 41 8.07 14.85 -8.96
CA PRO A 41 9.17 14.81 -9.91
C PRO A 41 9.65 13.38 -10.19
N PHE A 42 9.23 12.42 -9.37
CA PHE A 42 9.56 11.01 -9.53
C PHE A 42 8.49 10.30 -10.34
N LYS A 43 8.89 9.36 -11.19
CA LYS A 43 7.95 8.51 -11.90
C LYS A 43 7.35 7.47 -10.93
N PRO A 44 6.04 7.15 -11.04
CA PRO A 44 5.45 6.07 -10.26
C PRO A 44 6.10 4.73 -10.61
N LEU A 45 6.09 3.81 -9.65
CA LEU A 45 6.57 2.45 -9.88
C LEU A 45 5.75 1.79 -10.99
N GLN A 46 6.46 1.17 -11.92
CA GLN A 46 5.82 0.40 -13.00
C GLN A 46 5.65 -1.04 -12.54
N GLU A 47 4.46 -1.59 -12.68
CA GLU A 47 4.27 -3.02 -12.47
C GLU A 47 5.06 -3.82 -13.50
N ARG A 48 5.78 -4.83 -13.03
CA ARG A 48 6.64 -5.69 -13.86
C ARG A 48 6.37 -7.15 -13.50
N GLU A 49 6.35 -7.99 -14.51
CA GLU A 49 6.21 -9.44 -14.30
C GLU A 49 7.32 -9.99 -13.39
N GLY A 50 6.95 -10.90 -12.49
CA GLY A 50 7.87 -11.52 -11.55
C GLY A 50 8.29 -10.64 -10.37
N ILE A 51 7.77 -9.43 -10.25
CA ILE A 51 7.94 -8.54 -9.09
C ILE A 51 6.67 -8.55 -8.24
N VAL A 52 6.83 -8.71 -6.93
CA VAL A 52 5.70 -8.61 -5.98
C VAL A 52 5.13 -7.21 -6.03
N THR A 53 3.81 -7.11 -6.26
CA THR A 53 3.12 -5.81 -6.36
C THR A 53 2.84 -5.22 -4.99
N TRP A 54 2.90 -3.90 -4.88
CA TRP A 54 2.51 -3.19 -3.67
C TRP A 54 1.01 -3.35 -3.36
N GLN A 55 0.18 -3.52 -4.39
CA GLN A 55 -1.23 -3.83 -4.21
C GLN A 55 -1.43 -5.15 -3.44
N LEU A 56 -0.62 -6.18 -3.71
CA LEU A 56 -0.66 -7.43 -2.97
C LEU A 56 -0.19 -7.23 -1.53
N LEU A 57 0.94 -6.56 -1.32
CA LEU A 57 1.47 -6.33 0.02
C LEU A 57 0.52 -5.48 0.89
N SER A 58 -0.18 -4.51 0.30
CA SER A 58 -1.13 -3.66 1.02
C SER A 58 -2.51 -4.29 1.24
N SER A 59 -2.74 -5.52 0.80
CA SER A 59 -3.99 -6.24 1.07
C SER A 59 -4.13 -6.78 2.50
N VAL A 60 -3.14 -6.53 3.36
CA VAL A 60 -3.17 -6.84 4.79
C VAL A 60 -4.26 -6.02 5.50
N THR A 61 -4.91 -6.64 6.47
CA THR A 61 -5.86 -5.96 7.37
C THR A 61 -5.29 -5.94 8.79
N THR A 62 -5.73 -4.98 9.61
CA THR A 62 -5.27 -4.89 11.00
C THR A 62 -6.42 -5.07 11.97
N LYS A 63 -6.13 -5.69 13.11
CA LYS A 63 -7.04 -5.79 14.25
C LYS A 63 -6.41 -5.14 15.47
N ALA A 64 -7.21 -4.43 16.26
CA ALA A 64 -6.76 -3.91 17.54
C ALA A 64 -6.79 -5.02 18.58
N GLU A 65 -5.64 -5.38 19.15
CA GLU A 65 -5.50 -6.36 20.23
C GLU A 65 -4.60 -5.79 21.33
N LYS A 66 -5.08 -5.81 22.58
CA LYS A 66 -4.31 -5.39 23.76
C LYS A 66 -3.48 -4.10 23.53
N ASN A 67 -4.14 -3.06 22.98
CA ASN A 67 -3.54 -1.74 22.76
C ASN A 67 -2.48 -1.67 21.65
N ARG A 68 -2.44 -2.64 20.72
CA ARG A 68 -1.61 -2.61 19.52
C ARG A 68 -2.41 -3.05 18.29
N LEU A 69 -1.96 -2.67 17.10
CA LEU A 69 -2.50 -3.14 15.83
C LEU A 69 -1.74 -4.39 15.41
N VAL A 70 -2.48 -5.49 15.24
CA VAL A 70 -1.93 -6.78 14.80
C VAL A 70 -2.32 -7.00 13.34
N PRO A 71 -1.36 -7.27 12.43
CA PRO A 71 -1.67 -7.53 11.03
C PRO A 71 -2.32 -8.91 10.84
N THR A 72 -3.26 -8.97 9.93
CA THR A 72 -3.86 -10.21 9.43
C THR A 72 -3.60 -10.29 7.94
N PHE A 73 -2.78 -11.24 7.53
CA PHE A 73 -2.36 -11.42 6.14
C PHE A 73 -3.30 -12.36 5.40
N PRO A 74 -3.77 -12.02 4.18
CA PRO A 74 -4.49 -12.96 3.33
C PRO A 74 -3.57 -14.10 2.87
N GLY A 75 -4.16 -15.23 2.46
CA GLY A 75 -3.40 -16.42 2.05
C GLY A 75 -2.40 -16.15 0.91
N SER A 76 -2.72 -15.23 0.00
CA SER A 76 -1.82 -14.83 -1.08
C SER A 76 -0.55 -14.12 -0.60
N VAL A 77 -0.63 -13.35 0.49
CA VAL A 77 0.54 -12.73 1.14
C VAL A 77 1.29 -13.75 1.97
N GLN A 78 0.59 -14.61 2.74
CA GLN A 78 1.22 -15.67 3.51
C GLN A 78 2.04 -16.64 2.63
N ALA A 79 1.58 -16.89 1.40
CA ALA A 79 2.29 -17.72 0.44
C ALA A 79 3.66 -17.17 0.01
N LEU A 80 3.93 -15.88 0.26
CA LEU A 80 5.23 -15.27 0.01
C LEU A 80 6.25 -15.58 1.12
N ASP A 81 5.80 -16.06 2.29
CA ASP A 81 6.70 -16.34 3.41
C ASP A 81 7.74 -17.41 3.03
N LYS A 82 9.00 -17.12 3.33
CA LYS A 82 10.16 -17.97 2.98
C LYS A 82 10.38 -18.18 1.49
N GLN A 83 9.64 -17.50 0.62
CA GLN A 83 9.85 -17.58 -0.82
C GLN A 83 10.93 -16.61 -1.28
N LYS A 84 11.63 -16.98 -2.36
CA LYS A 84 12.52 -16.08 -3.06
C LYS A 84 11.70 -15.15 -3.95
N VAL A 85 11.72 -13.85 -3.67
CA VAL A 85 10.90 -12.85 -4.33
C VAL A 85 11.74 -11.69 -4.85
N LYS A 86 11.19 -10.96 -5.83
CA LYS A 86 11.70 -9.66 -6.25
C LYS A 86 10.74 -8.58 -5.76
N VAL A 87 11.31 -7.52 -5.18
CA VAL A 87 10.56 -6.34 -4.75
C VAL A 87 11.20 -5.10 -5.36
N GLN A 88 10.39 -4.20 -5.88
CA GLN A 88 10.82 -2.89 -6.38
C GLN A 88 10.31 -1.79 -5.46
N GLY A 89 11.14 -0.79 -5.18
CA GLY A 89 10.70 0.36 -4.37
C GLY A 89 11.73 1.47 -4.30
N PHE A 90 11.34 2.56 -3.65
CA PHE A 90 12.22 3.69 -3.37
C PHE A 90 12.97 3.42 -2.06
N MET A 91 14.29 3.65 -2.09
CA MET A 91 15.15 3.33 -0.95
C MET A 91 15.04 4.40 0.15
N LEU A 92 14.84 3.93 1.40
CA LEU A 92 15.04 4.72 2.62
C LEU A 92 16.26 4.15 3.34
N PRO A 93 17.38 4.87 3.42
CA PRO A 93 18.54 4.41 4.12
C PRO A 93 18.31 4.35 5.64
N LEU A 94 18.79 3.29 6.29
CA LEU A 94 18.79 3.13 7.75
C LEU A 94 20.19 3.23 8.34
N GLU A 95 21.21 3.28 7.49
CA GLU A 95 22.61 3.39 7.87
C GLU A 95 23.21 4.69 7.31
N PRO A 96 24.24 5.26 7.93
CA PRO A 96 24.93 6.41 7.38
C PRO A 96 25.75 6.03 6.13
N GLY A 97 25.94 7.00 5.23
CA GLY A 97 26.74 6.86 4.02
C GLY A 97 25.94 6.50 2.77
N ASP A 98 26.66 6.40 1.65
CA ASP A 98 26.09 6.20 0.32
C ASP A 98 25.87 4.73 -0.07
N LYS A 99 26.32 3.80 0.77
CA LYS A 99 26.18 2.35 0.56
C LYS A 99 25.45 1.74 1.74
N GLN A 100 24.34 1.07 1.45
CA GLN A 100 23.41 0.55 2.43
C GLN A 100 23.38 -0.98 2.37
N ARG A 101 23.50 -1.64 3.51
CA ARG A 101 23.18 -3.07 3.65
C ARG A 101 21.84 -3.29 4.34
N HIS A 102 21.39 -2.30 5.10
CA HIS A 102 20.13 -2.31 5.81
C HIS A 102 19.36 -1.04 5.46
N PHE A 103 18.20 -1.18 4.82
CA PHE A 103 17.38 -0.09 4.35
C PHE A 103 15.93 -0.52 4.21
N LEU A 104 15.02 0.42 4.04
CA LEU A 104 13.65 0.13 3.66
C LEU A 104 13.45 0.37 2.16
N LEU A 105 12.56 -0.39 1.56
CA LEU A 105 11.91 -0.05 0.29
C LEU A 105 10.52 0.48 0.59
N SER A 106 10.19 1.60 -0.01
CA SER A 106 8.87 2.22 0.06
C SER A 106 8.17 2.16 -1.29
N SER A 107 6.87 2.00 -1.27
CA SER A 107 6.00 2.04 -2.45
C SER A 107 5.94 3.41 -3.13
N VAL A 108 6.20 4.47 -2.37
CA VAL A 108 6.25 5.86 -2.86
C VAL A 108 7.54 6.54 -2.42
N PRO A 109 8.05 7.53 -3.20
CA PRO A 109 9.26 8.25 -2.82
C PRO A 109 9.02 9.13 -1.59
N THR A 110 9.83 8.98 -0.56
CA THR A 110 9.74 9.76 0.69
C THR A 110 10.28 11.19 0.55
N SER A 111 11.07 11.45 -0.49
CA SER A 111 11.54 12.80 -0.86
C SER A 111 10.52 13.62 -1.66
N CYS A 112 9.37 13.05 -1.98
CA CYS A 112 8.28 13.74 -2.68
C CYS A 112 7.40 14.48 -1.69
N SER A 113 7.38 15.81 -1.73
CA SER A 113 6.59 16.64 -0.81
C SER A 113 5.06 16.52 -0.97
N PHE A 114 4.61 15.95 -2.09
CA PHE A 114 3.18 15.80 -2.41
C PHE A 114 2.69 14.36 -2.28
N CYS A 115 3.61 13.40 -2.12
CA CYS A 115 3.26 12.00 -1.98
C CYS A 115 2.90 11.68 -0.52
N VAL A 116 1.99 10.74 -0.33
CA VAL A 116 1.61 10.26 1.01
C VAL A 116 2.18 8.87 1.20
N PRO A 117 3.17 8.69 2.08
CA PRO A 117 3.68 7.37 2.40
C PRO A 117 2.60 6.47 2.97
N ALA A 118 2.68 5.18 2.66
CA ALA A 118 1.86 4.16 3.30
C ALA A 118 2.34 3.88 4.72
N GLY A 119 1.54 3.12 5.47
CA GLY A 119 1.94 2.48 6.71
C GLY A 119 2.91 1.30 6.47
N PRO A 120 3.03 0.41 7.46
CA PRO A 120 3.91 -0.76 7.36
C PRO A 120 3.64 -1.67 6.15
N GLU A 121 2.42 -1.64 5.62
CA GLU A 121 1.99 -2.38 4.43
C GLU A 121 2.62 -1.86 3.12
N GLY A 122 3.09 -0.63 3.11
CA GLY A 122 3.81 -0.02 1.98
C GLY A 122 5.32 0.07 2.20
N LEU A 123 5.85 -0.68 3.15
CA LEU A 123 7.27 -0.75 3.48
C LEU A 123 7.77 -2.20 3.49
N VAL A 124 8.98 -2.41 3.00
CA VAL A 124 9.70 -3.69 3.10
C VAL A 124 11.10 -3.43 3.65
N GLU A 125 11.43 -4.05 4.78
CA GLU A 125 12.79 -4.04 5.31
C GLU A 125 13.70 -4.92 4.45
N VAL A 126 14.85 -4.41 4.05
CA VAL A 126 15.82 -5.13 3.24
C VAL A 126 17.13 -5.29 4.00
N ARG A 127 17.60 -6.55 4.07
CA ARG A 127 18.94 -6.90 4.55
C ARG A 127 19.73 -7.49 3.39
N SER A 128 20.62 -6.71 2.84
CA SER A 128 21.35 -7.04 1.62
C SER A 128 22.69 -7.73 1.91
N LYS A 129 23.03 -8.75 1.11
CA LYS A 129 24.34 -9.42 1.15
C LYS A 129 25.46 -8.47 0.78
N ASN A 130 25.24 -7.67 -0.25
CA ASN A 130 26.21 -6.70 -0.76
C ASN A 130 25.70 -5.28 -0.53
N PRO A 131 26.58 -4.30 -0.30
CA PRO A 131 26.17 -2.93 -0.19
C PRO A 131 25.49 -2.45 -1.48
N VAL A 132 24.33 -1.83 -1.34
CA VAL A 132 23.56 -1.20 -2.41
C VAL A 132 23.80 0.30 -2.34
N ARG A 133 24.13 0.91 -3.48
CA ARG A 133 24.31 2.36 -3.52
C ARG A 133 22.97 3.06 -3.37
N TYR A 134 22.92 4.06 -2.50
CA TYR A 134 21.73 4.91 -2.36
C TYR A 134 21.42 5.65 -3.66
N THR A 135 20.16 5.68 -4.01
CA THR A 135 19.64 6.40 -5.18
C THR A 135 18.23 6.89 -4.90
N LEU A 136 17.81 7.96 -5.56
CA LEU A 136 16.43 8.45 -5.56
C LEU A 136 15.53 7.69 -6.56
N GLU A 137 16.14 6.98 -7.50
CA GLU A 137 15.43 6.11 -8.44
C GLU A 137 15.03 4.79 -7.76
N PRO A 138 13.93 4.16 -8.21
CA PRO A 138 13.54 2.86 -7.69
C PRO A 138 14.62 1.81 -7.90
N VAL A 139 14.80 0.95 -6.92
CA VAL A 139 15.70 -0.23 -7.00
C VAL A 139 14.88 -1.51 -6.95
N VAL A 140 15.39 -2.55 -7.60
CA VAL A 140 14.85 -3.90 -7.51
C VAL A 140 15.81 -4.74 -6.68
N VAL A 141 15.29 -5.45 -5.69
CA VAL A 141 16.05 -6.43 -4.92
C VAL A 141 15.41 -7.81 -5.03
N GLU A 142 16.22 -8.84 -5.03
CA GLU A 142 15.79 -10.23 -4.96
C GLU A 142 16.34 -10.87 -3.70
N GLY A 143 15.49 -11.54 -2.93
CA GLY A 143 15.90 -12.21 -1.69
C GLY A 143 14.78 -13.04 -1.10
N THR A 144 14.99 -13.55 0.11
CA THR A 144 14.01 -14.38 0.82
C THR A 144 13.05 -13.50 1.62
N MET A 145 11.75 -13.56 1.32
CA MET A 145 10.70 -12.84 2.01
C MET A 145 10.40 -13.50 3.37
N ALA A 146 10.20 -12.67 4.38
CA ALA A 146 9.57 -13.05 5.64
C ALA A 146 8.32 -12.19 5.86
N VAL A 147 7.19 -12.84 6.14
CA VAL A 147 5.92 -12.20 6.52
C VAL A 147 5.85 -12.18 8.04
N LEU A 148 5.81 -10.98 8.62
CA LEU A 148 6.03 -10.76 10.05
C LEU A 148 4.71 -10.41 10.75
N SER A 149 4.16 -11.36 11.51
CA SER A 149 2.94 -11.15 12.29
C SER A 149 3.16 -10.44 13.62
N ASP A 150 4.39 -10.47 14.14
CA ASP A 150 4.77 -9.89 15.42
C ASP A 150 6.23 -9.42 15.38
N ASP A 151 6.46 -8.27 14.76
CA ASP A 151 7.78 -7.65 14.70
C ASP A 151 7.89 -6.52 15.75
N PRO A 152 8.97 -6.42 16.52
CA PRO A 152 9.11 -5.40 17.57
C PRO A 152 9.17 -3.97 17.03
N TYR A 153 9.55 -3.79 15.77
CA TYR A 153 9.57 -2.49 15.08
C TYR A 153 8.32 -2.22 14.24
N GLY A 154 7.34 -3.15 14.27
CA GLY A 154 6.08 -3.01 13.53
C GLY A 154 6.19 -3.25 12.04
N MET A 155 7.26 -3.86 11.56
CA MET A 155 7.41 -4.21 10.14
C MET A 155 6.53 -5.42 9.80
N TYR A 156 5.92 -5.38 8.61
CA TYR A 156 5.13 -6.50 8.10
C TYR A 156 5.93 -7.41 7.17
N TYR A 157 6.95 -6.87 6.54
CA TYR A 157 7.74 -7.57 5.52
C TYR A 157 9.22 -7.32 5.69
N ARG A 158 9.99 -8.40 5.52
CA ARG A 158 11.46 -8.34 5.46
C ARG A 158 11.96 -9.20 4.31
N VAL A 159 12.89 -8.66 3.52
CA VAL A 159 13.64 -9.43 2.51
C VAL A 159 15.07 -9.59 3.00
N SER A 160 15.43 -10.82 3.31
CA SER A 160 16.78 -11.19 3.77
C SER A 160 17.60 -11.77 2.63
N ASP A 161 18.92 -11.80 2.80
CA ASP A 161 19.87 -12.28 1.80
C ASP A 161 19.71 -11.57 0.44
N ALA A 162 19.25 -10.32 0.48
CA ALA A 162 18.89 -9.58 -0.70
C ALA A 162 20.10 -9.24 -1.58
N GLN A 163 19.87 -9.19 -2.88
CA GLN A 163 20.82 -8.74 -3.89
C GLN A 163 20.11 -7.77 -4.82
N GLN A 164 20.74 -6.64 -5.11
CA GLN A 164 20.23 -5.71 -6.11
C GLN A 164 20.24 -6.37 -7.48
N GLN A 165 19.14 -6.26 -8.19
CA GLN A 165 19.02 -6.68 -9.59
C GLN A 165 19.25 -5.46 -10.49
N GLY A 166 19.78 -5.72 -11.70
CA GLY A 166 19.85 -4.66 -12.72
C GLY A 166 18.44 -4.13 -13.07
N ASN A 167 18.33 -2.86 -13.31
CA ASN A 167 17.09 -2.21 -13.74
C ASN A 167 16.75 -2.60 -15.21
#